data_36eb5bf8b1bcaeeec1b18839851a1821
#
_entry.id   36eb5bf8b1bcaeeec1b18839851a1821
#
_cell.length_a   1.000
_cell.length_b   1.000
_cell.length_c   1.000
_cell.angle_alpha   90.00
_cell.angle_beta   90.00
_cell.angle_gamma   90.00
#
_symmetry.space_group_name_H-M   'P 1'
#
loop_
_entity.id
_entity.type
_entity.pdbx_description
1 polymer ?
#
loop_
_entity_poly.entity_id
_entity_poly.type
_entity_poly.pdbx_seq_one_letter_code
_entity_poly.pdbx_strand_id
1 'polypeptide(L)'
;MRAIVFGTLRFDRRSIPAELADVSQWPCADDSTLDEPARLLFARRVRAMTLFVDGTTALQAIGRETGLRINDLYRLFERCITPHEDGRIYGCRALLPWLHTRPYERRAHVTMSGTDGASGAFGQLLLRYPEIARWIERKVAARSRRGTKLEEVHRQIWRLHAGFLAQCRQADNWPTGGHPDL
;
A
#
# COMPACT_ATOMS: atom_id res chain seq x y z
N MET A 1 12.57 -6.93 22.08
CA MET A 1 12.82 -5.76 21.19
C MET A 1 12.46 -6.13 19.77
N ARG A 2 11.83 -5.22 19.02
CA ARG A 2 11.47 -5.47 17.61
C ARG A 2 12.66 -5.10 16.72
N ALA A 3 13.12 -6.04 15.90
CA ALA A 3 14.16 -5.81 14.91
C ALA A 3 13.57 -5.08 13.68
N ILE A 4 14.34 -4.16 13.14
CA ILE A 4 14.06 -3.38 11.93
C ILE A 4 15.10 -3.78 10.88
N VAL A 5 14.69 -3.86 9.62
CA VAL A 5 15.55 -4.23 8.49
C VAL A 5 15.57 -3.10 7.47
N PHE A 6 16.78 -2.68 7.08
CA PHE A 6 17.01 -1.70 6.02
C PHE A 6 18.15 -2.19 5.10
N GLY A 7 17.82 -2.59 3.90
CA GLY A 7 18.75 -3.28 3.02
C GLY A 7 19.30 -4.57 3.68
N THR A 8 20.59 -4.63 3.87
CA THR A 8 21.29 -5.72 4.57
C THR A 8 21.44 -5.48 6.08
N LEU A 9 21.15 -4.26 6.55
CA LEU A 9 21.31 -3.89 7.95
C LEU A 9 20.12 -4.38 8.78
N ARG A 10 20.43 -4.89 9.96
CA ARG A 10 19.45 -5.27 10.98
C ARG A 10 19.78 -4.56 12.28
N PHE A 11 18.87 -3.79 12.80
CA PHE A 11 19.04 -2.97 13.99
C PHE A 11 17.75 -2.87 14.81
N ASP A 12 17.83 -2.28 15.96
CA ASP A 12 16.64 -1.91 16.76
C ASP A 12 16.54 -0.38 16.92
N ARG A 13 15.50 0.09 17.60
CA ARG A 13 15.29 1.53 17.83
C ARG A 13 16.44 2.22 18.56
N ARG A 14 17.24 1.50 19.37
CA ARG A 14 18.34 2.09 20.13
C ARG A 14 19.63 2.18 19.34
N SER A 15 19.69 1.48 18.22
CA SER A 15 20.84 1.38 17.34
C SER A 15 20.53 1.80 15.92
N ILE A 16 19.67 2.82 15.75
CA ILE A 16 19.34 3.38 14.43
C ILE A 16 20.63 3.90 13.79
N PRO A 17 20.95 3.51 12.53
CA PRO A 17 22.12 4.01 11.80
C PRO A 17 22.13 5.54 11.73
N ALA A 18 23.31 6.14 11.82
CA ALA A 18 23.48 7.61 11.83
C ALA A 18 22.85 8.30 10.60
N GLU A 19 22.88 7.64 9.44
CA GLU A 19 22.25 8.09 8.19
C GLU A 19 20.71 8.19 8.26
N LEU A 20 20.08 7.48 9.21
CA LEU A 20 18.64 7.48 9.45
C LEU A 20 18.26 8.24 10.73
N ALA A 21 19.23 8.68 11.54
CA ALA A 21 19.01 9.24 12.86
C ALA A 21 18.51 10.69 12.84
N ASP A 22 18.70 11.41 11.73
CA ASP A 22 18.27 12.80 11.61
C ASP A 22 17.03 12.92 10.71
N VAL A 23 15.86 13.03 11.33
CA VAL A 23 14.58 13.19 10.62
C VAL A 23 14.50 14.50 9.84
N SER A 24 15.27 15.54 10.21
CA SER A 24 15.28 16.82 9.50
C SER A 24 15.88 16.71 8.08
N GLN A 25 16.74 15.71 7.85
CA GLN A 25 17.35 15.41 6.56
C GLN A 25 16.48 14.50 5.68
N TRP A 26 15.39 13.99 6.22
CA TRP A 26 14.53 13.12 5.44
C TRP A 26 13.78 13.89 4.34
N PRO A 27 13.57 13.27 3.17
CA PRO A 27 12.68 13.83 2.16
C PRO A 27 11.31 14.13 2.75
N CYS A 28 10.83 15.36 2.60
CA CYS A 28 9.54 15.79 3.11
C CYS A 28 8.54 15.98 1.96
N ALA A 29 7.25 15.87 2.26
CA ALA A 29 6.18 16.17 1.34
C ALA A 29 5.69 17.62 1.54
N ASP A 30 5.17 18.20 0.47
CA ASP A 30 4.38 19.43 0.56
C ASP A 30 2.99 19.05 1.11
N ASP A 31 2.67 19.58 2.29
CA ASP A 31 1.40 19.35 2.98
C ASP A 31 0.35 20.47 2.70
N SER A 32 0.71 21.46 1.89
CA SER A 32 -0.14 22.61 1.56
C SER A 32 -1.43 22.20 0.83
N THR A 33 -1.39 21.09 0.10
CA THR A 33 -2.52 20.53 -0.64
C THR A 33 -3.45 19.66 0.20
N LEU A 34 -3.08 19.35 1.45
CA LEU A 34 -3.87 18.52 2.35
C LEU A 34 -5.01 19.35 2.97
N ASP A 35 -6.16 18.70 3.14
CA ASP A 35 -7.23 19.22 3.99
C ASP A 35 -6.78 19.28 5.46
N GLU A 36 -7.49 20.04 6.27
CA GLU A 36 -7.11 20.27 7.68
C GLU A 36 -6.97 18.98 8.49
N PRO A 37 -7.91 18.02 8.42
CA PRO A 37 -7.78 16.74 9.13
C PRO A 37 -6.56 15.93 8.70
N ALA A 38 -6.26 15.88 7.40
CA ALA A 38 -5.11 15.16 6.87
C ALA A 38 -3.80 15.84 7.27
N ARG A 39 -3.74 17.17 7.26
CA ARG A 39 -2.58 17.96 7.70
C ARG A 39 -2.28 17.73 9.18
N LEU A 40 -3.27 17.77 10.04
CA LEU A 40 -3.13 17.46 11.47
C LEU A 40 -2.63 16.03 11.69
N LEU A 41 -3.16 15.07 10.93
CA LEU A 41 -2.69 13.69 11.00
C LEU A 41 -1.25 13.55 10.53
N PHE A 42 -0.88 14.22 9.44
CA PHE A 42 0.49 14.23 8.92
C PHE A 42 1.47 14.83 9.95
N ALA A 43 1.18 16.02 10.49
CA ALA A 43 2.00 16.67 11.50
C ALA A 43 2.20 15.79 12.75
N ARG A 44 1.12 15.13 13.21
CA ARG A 44 1.16 14.21 14.34
C ARG A 44 2.08 13.01 14.05
N ARG A 45 2.06 12.46 12.84
CA ARG A 45 2.94 11.37 12.44
C ARG A 45 4.40 11.82 12.34
N VAL A 46 4.67 13.02 11.81
CA VAL A 46 6.02 13.60 11.77
C VAL A 46 6.56 13.75 13.20
N ARG A 47 5.78 14.34 14.10
CA ARG A 47 6.16 14.46 15.52
C ARG A 47 6.47 13.11 16.16
N ALA A 48 5.64 12.11 15.90
CA ALA A 48 5.86 10.76 16.41
C ALA A 48 7.18 10.14 15.88
N MET A 49 7.52 10.36 14.61
CA MET A 49 8.77 9.85 14.03
C MET A 49 9.99 10.57 14.58
N THR A 50 9.93 11.88 14.79
CA THR A 50 10.99 12.64 15.46
C THR A 50 11.30 12.05 16.84
N LEU A 51 10.29 11.86 17.67
CA LEU A 51 10.44 11.26 19.00
C LEU A 51 10.88 9.78 18.95
N PHE A 52 10.42 9.05 17.96
CA PHE A 52 10.80 7.65 17.79
C PHE A 52 12.28 7.51 17.44
N VAL A 53 12.76 8.32 16.50
CA VAL A 53 14.16 8.29 16.00
C VAL A 53 15.13 8.83 17.03
N ASP A 54 14.77 9.92 17.75
CA ASP A 54 15.57 10.47 18.86
C ASP A 54 15.93 9.40 19.93
N GLY A 55 15.07 8.42 20.12
CA GLY A 55 15.38 7.26 20.97
C GLY A 55 15.24 7.50 22.48
N THR A 56 15.23 8.74 22.96
CA THR A 56 15.23 9.11 24.38
C THR A 56 13.84 8.92 25.02
N THR A 57 12.77 9.23 24.27
CA THR A 57 11.39 9.15 24.75
C THR A 57 10.88 7.71 24.74
N ALA A 58 10.27 7.25 25.85
CA ALA A 58 9.67 5.92 25.92
C ALA A 58 8.51 5.76 24.90
N LEU A 59 8.38 4.59 24.27
CA LEU A 59 7.34 4.32 23.26
C LEU A 59 5.91 4.58 23.76
N GLN A 60 5.65 4.25 25.02
CA GLN A 60 4.35 4.52 25.64
C GLN A 60 4.08 6.03 25.81
N ALA A 61 5.13 6.84 26.06
CA ALA A 61 5.00 8.28 26.15
C ALA A 61 4.72 8.88 24.78
N ILE A 62 5.42 8.41 23.72
CA ILE A 62 5.13 8.80 22.34
C ILE A 62 3.68 8.47 21.99
N GLY A 63 3.22 7.26 22.34
CA GLY A 63 1.84 6.85 22.10
C GLY A 63 0.81 7.73 22.80
N ARG A 64 1.07 8.13 24.04
CA ARG A 64 0.20 9.07 24.79
C ARG A 64 0.17 10.47 24.18
N GLU A 65 1.34 10.99 23.76
CA GLU A 65 1.46 12.32 23.17
C GLU A 65 0.80 12.39 21.78
N THR A 66 1.00 11.35 20.97
CA THR A 66 0.60 11.36 19.56
C THR A 66 -0.67 10.56 19.25
N GLY A 67 -1.21 9.81 20.20
CA GLY A 67 -2.36 8.93 20.00
C GLY A 67 -2.08 7.71 19.10
N LEU A 68 -0.81 7.44 18.77
CA LEU A 68 -0.42 6.32 17.92
C LEU A 68 -0.10 5.08 18.75
N ARG A 69 -0.50 3.90 18.27
CA ARG A 69 -0.12 2.64 18.92
C ARG A 69 1.35 2.32 18.66
N ILE A 70 1.99 1.62 19.60
CA ILE A 70 3.41 1.23 19.49
C ILE A 70 3.68 0.48 18.17
N ASN A 71 2.81 -0.43 17.77
CA ASN A 71 2.96 -1.16 16.51
C ASN A 71 2.90 -0.24 15.28
N ASP A 72 2.10 0.82 15.34
CA ASP A 72 1.99 1.79 14.24
C ASP A 72 3.24 2.66 14.15
N LEU A 73 3.91 2.98 15.28
CA LEU A 73 5.20 3.68 15.27
C LEU A 73 6.26 2.89 14.47
N TYR A 74 6.40 1.59 14.73
CA TYR A 74 7.33 0.74 13.97
C TYR A 74 6.93 0.66 12.49
N ARG A 75 5.65 0.49 12.19
CA ARG A 75 5.16 0.42 10.80
C ARG A 75 5.41 1.72 10.03
N LEU A 76 5.19 2.87 10.68
CA LEU A 76 5.46 4.18 10.08
C LEU A 76 6.96 4.35 9.83
N PHE A 77 7.81 3.99 10.79
CA PHE A 77 9.26 4.05 10.62
C PHE A 77 9.72 3.15 9.46
N GLU A 78 9.28 1.89 9.41
CA GLU A 78 9.58 0.95 8.31
C GLU A 78 9.14 1.51 6.94
N ARG A 79 8.02 2.23 6.87
CA ARG A 79 7.57 2.93 5.65
C ARG A 79 8.49 4.10 5.30
N CYS A 80 8.92 4.88 6.29
CA CYS A 80 9.82 6.02 6.06
C CYS A 80 11.16 5.59 5.49
N ILE A 81 11.73 4.47 5.97
CA ILE A 81 13.01 3.95 5.49
C ILE A 81 12.91 3.11 4.20
N THR A 82 11.70 2.89 3.67
CA THR A 82 11.54 2.18 2.38
C THR A 82 12.24 2.98 1.27
N PRO A 83 13.01 2.33 0.35
CA PRO A 83 13.59 3.00 -0.81
C PRO A 83 12.50 3.61 -1.71
N HIS A 84 12.79 4.79 -2.26
CA HIS A 84 11.96 5.50 -3.22
C HIS A 84 12.65 5.51 -4.59
N GLU A 85 11.90 5.77 -5.66
CA GLU A 85 12.40 5.75 -7.06
C GLU A 85 13.49 6.80 -7.32
N ASP A 86 13.55 7.87 -6.52
CA ASP A 86 14.59 8.90 -6.60
C ASP A 86 15.94 8.48 -5.99
N GLY A 87 16.09 7.21 -5.60
CA GLY A 87 17.31 6.67 -4.98
C GLY A 87 17.47 6.99 -3.49
N ARG A 88 16.56 7.76 -2.89
CA ARG A 88 16.53 8.10 -1.46
C ARG A 88 15.53 7.21 -0.73
N ILE A 89 15.39 7.38 0.59
CA ILE A 89 14.27 6.83 1.35
C ILE A 89 12.99 7.64 1.11
N TYR A 90 11.84 7.05 1.38
CA TYR A 90 10.57 7.81 1.39
C TYR A 90 10.59 8.98 2.38
N GLY A 91 11.22 8.81 3.54
CA GLY A 91 11.26 9.81 4.59
C GLY A 91 9.87 10.22 5.08
N CYS A 92 9.70 11.49 5.38
CA CYS A 92 8.43 12.04 5.82
C CYS A 92 7.31 11.94 4.76
N ARG A 93 7.65 11.78 3.47
CA ARG A 93 6.65 11.52 2.41
C ARG A 93 5.78 10.29 2.73
N ALA A 94 6.36 9.25 3.35
CA ALA A 94 5.65 8.04 3.75
C ALA A 94 4.58 8.26 4.84
N LEU A 95 4.60 9.42 5.49
CA LEU A 95 3.67 9.78 6.57
C LEU A 95 2.38 10.41 6.06
N LEU A 96 2.32 10.77 4.77
CA LEU A 96 1.09 11.25 4.15
C LEU A 96 -0.07 10.27 4.39
N PRO A 97 -1.27 10.77 4.71
CA PRO A 97 -2.46 9.93 4.77
C PRO A 97 -2.69 9.21 3.43
N TRP A 98 -3.11 7.96 3.51
CA TRP A 98 -3.45 7.08 2.37
C TRP A 98 -2.32 6.76 1.38
N LEU A 99 -1.12 7.30 1.55
CA LEU A 99 0.02 6.90 0.73
C LEU A 99 0.39 5.43 1.02
N HIS A 100 0.53 4.63 -0.01
CA HIS A 100 1.06 3.28 0.07
C HIS A 100 2.50 3.27 -0.48
N THR A 101 3.48 2.88 0.35
CA THR A 101 4.89 2.80 -0.05
C THR A 101 5.24 1.49 -0.75
N ARG A 102 4.33 0.52 -0.73
CA ARG A 102 4.44 -0.76 -1.44
C ARG A 102 3.07 -1.17 -1.95
N PRO A 103 2.97 -1.82 -3.11
CA PRO A 103 1.73 -2.42 -3.56
C PRO A 103 1.25 -3.44 -2.51
N TYR A 104 -0.06 -3.53 -2.37
CA TYR A 104 -0.65 -4.53 -1.48
C TYR A 104 -0.53 -5.91 -2.12
N GLU A 105 0.20 -6.80 -1.47
CA GLU A 105 0.27 -8.21 -1.84
C GLU A 105 -0.40 -9.05 -0.77
N ARG A 106 -1.44 -9.78 -1.15
CA ARG A 106 -2.10 -10.75 -0.27
C ARG A 106 -1.23 -11.99 -0.16
N ARG A 107 -0.77 -12.32 1.05
CA ARG A 107 0.02 -13.54 1.32
C ARG A 107 -0.85 -14.77 1.60
N ALA A 108 -2.03 -14.58 2.18
CA ALA A 108 -2.95 -15.67 2.47
C ALA A 108 -3.77 -16.04 1.22
N HIS A 109 -3.93 -17.34 0.95
CA HIS A 109 -4.82 -17.78 -0.11
C HIS A 109 -6.27 -17.35 0.16
N VAL A 110 -6.99 -17.01 -0.92
CA VAL A 110 -8.43 -16.77 -0.84
C VAL A 110 -9.13 -18.10 -0.71
N THR A 111 -9.81 -18.32 0.40
CA THR A 111 -10.73 -19.43 0.56
C THR A 111 -12.13 -18.96 0.16
N MET A 112 -12.76 -19.67 -0.80
CA MET A 112 -14.09 -19.31 -1.31
C MET A 112 -15.23 -19.55 -0.31
N SER A 113 -14.93 -20.11 0.87
CA SER A 113 -15.91 -20.52 1.88
C SER A 113 -16.05 -19.56 3.05
N GLY A 114 -15.41 -18.39 3.04
CA GLY A 114 -15.33 -17.53 4.22
C GLY A 114 -15.99 -16.17 4.04
N THR A 115 -16.46 -15.62 5.14
CA THR A 115 -16.77 -14.21 5.35
C THR A 115 -15.53 -13.31 5.28
N ASP A 116 -14.37 -13.87 5.02
CA ASP A 116 -13.09 -13.16 4.92
C ASP A 116 -13.06 -12.32 3.65
N GLY A 117 -12.70 -11.04 3.82
CA GLY A 117 -12.68 -10.07 2.75
C GLY A 117 -11.86 -10.51 1.54
N ALA A 118 -12.37 -10.31 0.35
CA ALA A 118 -11.72 -10.61 -0.94
C ALA A 118 -10.59 -9.64 -1.31
N SER A 119 -10.15 -8.78 -0.39
CA SER A 119 -9.07 -7.82 -0.62
C SER A 119 -7.80 -8.53 -1.09
N GLY A 120 -7.27 -8.11 -2.25
CA GLY A 120 -6.09 -8.72 -2.88
C GLY A 120 -6.34 -10.05 -3.62
N ALA A 121 -7.57 -10.59 -3.63
CA ALA A 121 -7.92 -11.79 -4.36
C ALA A 121 -7.67 -11.64 -5.87
N PHE A 122 -8.01 -10.48 -6.42
CA PHE A 122 -7.78 -10.16 -7.83
C PHE A 122 -6.29 -10.15 -8.17
N GLY A 123 -5.45 -9.57 -7.32
CA GLY A 123 -3.99 -9.60 -7.50
C GLY A 123 -3.44 -11.03 -7.50
N GLN A 124 -3.90 -11.90 -6.59
CA GLN A 124 -3.50 -13.32 -6.59
C GLN A 124 -3.95 -14.06 -7.86
N LEU A 125 -5.16 -13.77 -8.36
CA LEU A 125 -5.65 -14.34 -9.62
C LEU A 125 -4.76 -13.92 -10.79
N LEU A 126 -4.39 -12.65 -10.89
CA LEU A 126 -3.51 -12.15 -11.96
C LEU A 126 -2.10 -12.75 -11.90
N LEU A 127 -1.56 -12.97 -10.71
CA LEU A 127 -0.27 -13.65 -10.52
C LEU A 127 -0.34 -15.11 -10.95
N ARG A 128 -1.45 -15.80 -10.66
CA ARG A 128 -1.67 -17.21 -11.03
C ARG A 128 -1.91 -17.39 -12.53
N TYR A 129 -2.56 -16.41 -13.18
CA TYR A 129 -2.93 -16.45 -14.60
C TYR A 129 -2.38 -15.22 -15.35
N PRO A 130 -1.08 -15.20 -15.68
CA PRO A 130 -0.43 -14.03 -16.30
C PRO A 130 -0.98 -13.70 -17.70
N GLU A 131 -1.61 -14.66 -18.39
CA GLU A 131 -2.31 -14.43 -19.65
C GLU A 131 -3.55 -13.52 -19.46
N ILE A 132 -4.27 -13.67 -18.37
CA ILE A 132 -5.41 -12.79 -18.00
C ILE A 132 -4.90 -11.39 -17.68
N ALA A 133 -3.80 -11.27 -16.93
CA ALA A 133 -3.17 -9.98 -16.64
C ALA A 133 -2.80 -9.24 -17.94
N ARG A 134 -2.07 -9.90 -18.85
CA ARG A 134 -1.70 -9.35 -20.17
C ARG A 134 -2.91 -8.99 -21.03
N TRP A 135 -3.99 -9.75 -20.96
CA TRP A 135 -5.23 -9.43 -21.68
C TRP A 135 -5.87 -8.14 -21.12
N ILE A 136 -5.95 -7.98 -19.78
CA ILE A 136 -6.46 -6.76 -19.14
C ILE A 136 -5.63 -5.55 -19.54
N GLU A 137 -4.30 -5.64 -19.41
CA GLU A 137 -3.36 -4.57 -19.74
C GLU A 137 -3.55 -4.07 -21.19
N ARG A 138 -3.63 -5.00 -22.14
CA ARG A 138 -3.89 -4.66 -23.56
C ARG A 138 -5.23 -3.95 -23.74
N LYS A 139 -6.28 -4.38 -23.04
CA LYS A 139 -7.62 -3.76 -23.12
C LYS A 139 -7.66 -2.37 -22.49
N VAL A 140 -6.94 -2.17 -21.38
CA VAL A 140 -6.84 -0.87 -20.70
C VAL A 140 -5.98 0.09 -21.53
N ALA A 141 -4.80 -0.33 -22.02
CA ALA A 141 -3.91 0.49 -22.83
C ALA A 141 -4.57 0.95 -24.15
N ALA A 142 -5.36 0.08 -24.79
CA ALA A 142 -6.10 0.43 -26.00
C ALA A 142 -7.16 1.53 -25.78
N ARG A 143 -7.61 1.72 -24.54
CA ARG A 143 -8.65 2.70 -24.16
C ARG A 143 -8.08 4.06 -23.78
N SER A 144 -6.91 4.10 -23.18
CA SER A 144 -6.27 5.36 -22.75
C SER A 144 -6.06 6.37 -23.89
N ARG A 145 -6.20 5.94 -25.15
CA ARG A 145 -6.02 6.77 -26.35
C ARG A 145 -7.29 7.46 -26.86
N ARG A 146 -8.46 7.24 -26.25
CA ARG A 146 -9.74 7.84 -26.69
C ARG A 146 -10.41 8.53 -25.53
N GLY A 147 -10.53 9.86 -25.58
CA GLY A 147 -11.40 10.65 -24.67
C GLY A 147 -12.86 10.20 -24.81
N THR A 148 -13.48 9.72 -23.76
CA THR A 148 -14.78 9.06 -23.83
C THR A 148 -15.79 9.68 -22.86
N LYS A 149 -17.07 9.82 -23.31
CA LYS A 149 -18.19 10.26 -22.47
C LYS A 149 -18.53 9.22 -21.38
N LEU A 150 -19.05 9.66 -20.23
CA LEU A 150 -19.29 8.86 -19.03
C LEU A 150 -20.17 7.60 -19.28
N GLU A 151 -21.21 7.72 -20.11
CA GLU A 151 -22.08 6.60 -20.48
C GLU A 151 -21.41 5.51 -21.30
N GLU A 152 -20.44 5.90 -22.12
CA GLU A 152 -19.66 4.96 -22.91
C GLU A 152 -18.62 4.23 -22.01
N VAL A 153 -18.14 4.89 -20.94
CA VAL A 153 -17.29 4.27 -19.92
C VAL A 153 -18.04 3.16 -19.20
N HIS A 154 -19.29 3.34 -18.79
CA HIS A 154 -20.11 2.32 -18.13
C HIS A 154 -20.31 1.09 -19.04
N ARG A 155 -20.76 1.27 -20.28
CA ARG A 155 -20.92 0.16 -21.22
C ARG A 155 -19.61 -0.58 -21.49
N GLN A 156 -18.51 0.12 -21.48
CA GLN A 156 -17.19 -0.48 -21.67
C GLN A 156 -16.71 -1.26 -20.45
N ILE A 157 -17.04 -0.86 -19.23
CA ILE A 157 -16.74 -1.62 -18.01
C ILE A 157 -17.47 -2.96 -18.04
N TRP A 158 -18.77 -2.98 -18.38
CA TRP A 158 -19.52 -4.23 -18.52
C TRP A 158 -18.94 -5.17 -19.57
N ARG A 159 -18.53 -4.65 -20.73
CA ARG A 159 -17.86 -5.43 -21.76
C ARG A 159 -16.49 -5.96 -21.33
N LEU A 160 -15.74 -5.14 -20.57
CA LEU A 160 -14.47 -5.58 -19.99
C LEU A 160 -14.67 -6.72 -18.99
N HIS A 161 -15.66 -6.56 -18.11
CA HIS A 161 -16.01 -7.57 -17.11
C HIS A 161 -16.47 -8.89 -17.77
N ALA A 162 -17.38 -8.81 -18.74
CA ALA A 162 -17.82 -9.99 -19.48
C ALA A 162 -16.66 -10.71 -20.19
N GLY A 163 -15.77 -9.95 -20.82
CA GLY A 163 -14.56 -10.50 -21.44
C GLY A 163 -13.59 -11.10 -20.44
N PHE A 164 -13.43 -10.48 -19.27
CA PHE A 164 -12.64 -11.01 -18.17
C PHE A 164 -13.18 -12.37 -17.70
N LEU A 165 -14.49 -12.46 -17.45
CA LEU A 165 -15.12 -13.72 -17.07
C LEU A 165 -14.95 -14.81 -18.14
N ALA A 166 -15.01 -14.46 -19.42
CA ALA A 166 -14.75 -15.39 -20.52
C ALA A 166 -13.30 -15.91 -20.48
N GLN A 167 -12.31 -15.03 -20.23
CA GLN A 167 -10.91 -15.44 -20.08
C GLN A 167 -10.71 -16.34 -18.86
N CYS A 168 -11.35 -16.04 -17.73
CA CYS A 168 -11.29 -16.88 -16.54
C CYS A 168 -11.88 -18.28 -16.79
N ARG A 169 -12.96 -18.41 -17.58
CA ARG A 169 -13.55 -19.71 -17.94
C ARG A 169 -12.67 -20.52 -18.89
N GLN A 170 -11.87 -19.87 -19.73
CA GLN A 170 -10.93 -20.53 -20.62
C GLN A 170 -9.65 -20.97 -19.92
N ALA A 171 -9.28 -20.32 -18.80
CA ALA A 171 -8.17 -20.76 -17.98
C ALA A 171 -8.58 -22.04 -17.24
N ASP A 172 -7.92 -23.16 -17.53
CA ASP A 172 -8.23 -24.56 -17.17
C ASP A 172 -8.34 -24.89 -15.66
N ASN A 173 -8.83 -24.03 -14.83
CA ASN A 173 -9.05 -24.29 -13.39
C ASN A 173 -10.05 -23.32 -12.75
N TRP A 174 -10.99 -22.79 -13.51
CA TRP A 174 -12.10 -22.11 -12.89
C TRP A 174 -12.96 -23.14 -12.18
N PRO A 175 -13.22 -23.04 -10.87
CA PRO A 175 -14.07 -23.98 -10.18
C PRO A 175 -15.46 -23.93 -10.82
N THR A 176 -15.84 -25.02 -11.49
CA THR A 176 -17.17 -25.24 -12.05
C THR A 176 -18.22 -25.53 -10.95
N GLY A 177 -17.87 -25.29 -9.69
CA GLY A 177 -18.71 -25.46 -8.53
C GLY A 177 -19.59 -24.26 -8.28
N GLY A 178 -20.81 -24.28 -8.80
CA GLY A 178 -22.00 -23.62 -8.28
C GLY A 178 -21.85 -22.15 -7.91
N HIS A 179 -22.01 -21.26 -8.89
CA HIS A 179 -22.52 -19.94 -8.58
C HIS A 179 -24.03 -20.11 -8.37
N PRO A 180 -24.60 -19.78 -7.19
CA PRO A 180 -26.04 -19.62 -7.11
C PRO A 180 -26.41 -18.47 -8.05
N ASP A 181 -27.47 -18.68 -8.80
CA ASP A 181 -28.02 -17.73 -9.76
C ASP A 181 -28.09 -16.29 -9.22
N LEU A 182 -27.48 -15.38 -9.97
CA LEU A 182 -27.80 -13.96 -9.96
C LEU A 182 -28.61 -13.63 -11.20
#